data_aa1b542a885890bceca012c0feeb95e0
#
_entry.id   aa1b542a885890bceca012c0feeb95e0
#
_cell.length_a   1.000
_cell.length_b   1.000
_cell.length_c   1.000
_cell.angle_alpha   90.00
_cell.angle_beta   90.00
_cell.angle_gamma   90.00
#
_symmetry.space_group_name_H-M   'P 1'
#
loop_
_entity.id
_entity.type
_entity.pdbx_description
1 polymer ?
#
loop_
_entity_poly.entity_id
_entity_poly.type
_entity_poly.pdbx_seq_one_letter_code
_entity_poly.pdbx_strand_id
1 'polypeptide(L)'
;RDVAPSRGLGDVYKRQDAAETVKVEFNPAQVSLRTLTLLFLEVIDPFSVDQQGEDRGRQYRTGMFYTDETQRAVYVAALEQLVDRQPQRPAVLVEPLRNFYPAEAHHQDYLVNNPGGYCHVPIAAIANVKRRQKYVERIWDLTLEQFAVTQNAATERPFVNEYDEEFEPGIYVDIVSGEPLFSSRDKFDSGCGWPAFSRPIAGDLLTEHEDHRI
;
A
#
# COMPACT_ATOMS: atom_id res chain seq x y z
N ARG A 1 -15.82 -11.46 0.18
CA ARG A 1 -16.36 -12.61 -0.57
C ARG A 1 -15.79 -12.57 -1.97
N ASP A 2 -15.01 -13.57 -2.32
CA ASP A 2 -14.39 -13.69 -3.63
C ASP A 2 -15.48 -13.94 -4.67
N VAL A 3 -15.37 -13.28 -5.80
CA VAL A 3 -16.30 -13.44 -6.89
C VAL A 3 -15.51 -13.56 -8.19
N ALA A 4 -15.42 -14.76 -8.69
CA ALA A 4 -14.87 -15.05 -10.00
C ALA A 4 -16.00 -15.33 -11.00
N PRO A 5 -15.81 -15.12 -12.30
CA PRO A 5 -16.76 -15.60 -13.29
C PRO A 5 -16.82 -17.13 -13.25
N SER A 6 -18.03 -17.70 -13.15
CA SER A 6 -18.22 -19.15 -13.11
C SER A 6 -17.67 -19.81 -14.37
N ARG A 7 -16.90 -20.89 -14.21
CA ARG A 7 -16.43 -21.75 -15.32
C ARG A 7 -17.39 -22.92 -15.60
N GLY A 8 -18.68 -22.64 -15.71
CA GLY A 8 -19.64 -23.62 -16.21
C GLY A 8 -19.49 -23.80 -17.72
N LEU A 9 -19.34 -25.02 -18.22
CA LEU A 9 -19.15 -25.35 -19.65
C LEU A 9 -20.22 -24.80 -20.61
N GLY A 10 -21.40 -24.39 -20.10
CA GLY A 10 -22.48 -23.80 -20.92
C GLY A 10 -22.44 -22.28 -21.02
N ASP A 11 -21.72 -21.59 -20.14
CA ASP A 11 -21.70 -20.11 -20.04
C ASP A 11 -20.34 -19.50 -20.46
N VAL A 12 -19.35 -20.31 -20.77
CA VAL A 12 -17.97 -19.90 -21.13
C VAL A 12 -17.94 -18.87 -22.26
N TYR A 13 -18.80 -19.02 -23.25
CA TYR A 13 -18.87 -18.09 -24.40
C TYR A 13 -19.48 -16.72 -24.06
N LYS A 14 -20.28 -16.59 -23.01
CA LYS A 14 -20.94 -15.33 -22.64
C LYS A 14 -20.16 -14.52 -21.63
N ARG A 15 -19.14 -15.11 -20.99
CA ARG A 15 -18.38 -14.49 -19.86
C ARG A 15 -16.88 -14.37 -20.11
N GLN A 16 -16.44 -14.53 -21.35
CA GLN A 16 -15.01 -14.46 -21.73
C GLN A 16 -14.35 -13.11 -21.41
N ASP A 17 -15.15 -12.06 -21.17
CA ASP A 17 -14.68 -10.72 -20.81
C ASP A 17 -14.80 -10.38 -19.33
N ALA A 18 -15.22 -11.31 -18.48
CA ALA A 18 -15.29 -11.06 -17.03
C ALA A 18 -13.88 -11.10 -16.40
N ALA A 19 -13.62 -10.20 -15.44
CA ALA A 19 -12.43 -10.25 -14.61
C ALA A 19 -12.71 -11.02 -13.32
N GLU A 20 -11.72 -11.77 -12.84
CA GLU A 20 -11.77 -12.30 -11.48
C GLU A 20 -11.77 -11.13 -10.50
N THR A 21 -12.81 -11.02 -9.67
CA THR A 21 -13.06 -9.79 -8.92
C THR A 21 -13.53 -10.11 -7.51
N VAL A 22 -13.03 -9.37 -6.52
CA VAL A 22 -13.48 -9.41 -5.14
C VAL A 22 -14.43 -8.25 -4.88
N LYS A 23 -15.63 -8.53 -4.36
CA LYS A 23 -16.54 -7.52 -3.87
C LYS A 23 -16.27 -7.27 -2.38
N VAL A 24 -15.93 -6.04 -2.03
CA VAL A 24 -15.67 -5.62 -0.65
C VAL A 24 -16.85 -4.78 -0.16
N GLU A 25 -17.48 -5.22 0.93
CA GLU A 25 -18.45 -4.43 1.68
C GLU A 25 -17.76 -3.95 2.98
N PHE A 26 -17.77 -2.66 3.22
CA PHE A 26 -17.06 -2.06 4.35
C PHE A 26 -17.88 -0.96 5.03
N ASN A 27 -17.54 -0.70 6.30
CA ASN A 27 -18.10 0.43 7.05
C ASN A 27 -17.17 1.65 6.91
N PRO A 28 -17.61 2.73 6.24
CA PRO A 28 -16.77 3.91 6.01
C PRO A 28 -16.39 4.67 7.31
N ALA A 29 -17.08 4.41 8.43
CA ALA A 29 -16.67 4.92 9.73
C ALA A 29 -15.47 4.18 10.36
N GLN A 30 -15.12 2.99 9.84
CA GLN A 30 -14.01 2.16 10.32
C GLN A 30 -12.81 2.16 9.37
N VAL A 31 -13.07 2.18 8.07
CA VAL A 31 -12.03 2.19 7.04
C VAL A 31 -12.49 3.03 5.86
N SER A 32 -11.63 3.89 5.34
CA SER A 32 -11.94 4.71 4.16
C SER A 32 -11.82 3.89 2.87
N LEU A 33 -12.54 4.32 1.83
CA LEU A 33 -12.34 3.77 0.48
C LEU A 33 -10.89 4.01 0.01
N ARG A 34 -10.30 5.15 0.36
CA ARG A 34 -8.90 5.46 0.04
C ARG A 34 -7.96 4.43 0.67
N THR A 35 -8.12 4.13 1.97
CA THR A 35 -7.33 3.08 2.64
C THR A 35 -7.41 1.75 1.89
N LEU A 36 -8.62 1.28 1.54
CA LEU A 36 -8.80 0.03 0.81
C LEU A 36 -8.16 0.06 -0.58
N THR A 37 -8.27 1.18 -1.29
CA THR A 37 -7.65 1.37 -2.60
C THR A 37 -6.13 1.29 -2.53
N LEU A 38 -5.53 1.97 -1.56
CA LEU A 38 -4.07 1.97 -1.37
C LEU A 38 -3.55 0.59 -0.99
N LEU A 39 -4.25 -0.12 -0.07
CA LEU A 39 -3.90 -1.49 0.30
C LEU A 39 -4.03 -2.45 -0.88
N PHE A 40 -5.03 -2.26 -1.75
CA PHE A 40 -5.17 -3.03 -2.98
C PHE A 40 -3.96 -2.83 -3.89
N LEU A 41 -3.51 -1.58 -4.11
CA LEU A 41 -2.33 -1.28 -4.92
C LEU A 41 -1.02 -1.84 -4.33
N GLU A 42 -0.97 -2.14 -3.03
CA GLU A 42 0.21 -2.77 -2.40
C GLU A 42 0.26 -4.30 -2.57
N VAL A 43 -0.84 -4.95 -2.92
CA VAL A 43 -0.90 -6.43 -3.07
C VAL A 43 -0.90 -6.91 -4.50
N ILE A 44 -1.12 -6.03 -5.46
CA ILE A 44 -1.09 -6.34 -6.89
C ILE A 44 0.19 -5.83 -7.55
N ASP A 45 0.47 -6.30 -8.77
CA ASP A 45 1.35 -5.59 -9.70
C ASP A 45 0.50 -4.61 -10.54
N PRO A 46 0.55 -3.30 -10.27
CA PRO A 46 -0.30 -2.33 -10.96
C PRO A 46 0.16 -2.05 -12.41
N PHE A 47 1.30 -2.57 -12.83
CA PHE A 47 1.88 -2.33 -14.16
C PHE A 47 1.75 -3.52 -15.10
N SER A 48 1.38 -4.70 -14.59
CA SER A 48 1.18 -5.89 -15.41
C SER A 48 -0.13 -5.82 -16.20
N VAL A 49 -0.09 -6.25 -17.45
CA VAL A 49 -1.26 -6.30 -18.34
C VAL A 49 -1.76 -7.74 -18.41
N ASP A 50 -3.06 -7.93 -18.14
CA ASP A 50 -3.72 -9.23 -18.21
C ASP A 50 -2.98 -10.35 -17.43
N GLN A 51 -2.32 -10.00 -16.33
CA GLN A 51 -1.52 -10.92 -15.52
C GLN A 51 -1.44 -10.46 -14.07
N GLN A 52 -1.47 -11.43 -13.13
CA GLN A 52 -1.07 -11.24 -11.73
C GLN A 52 -0.28 -12.46 -11.26
N GLY A 53 0.99 -12.26 -10.88
CA GLY A 53 1.91 -13.37 -10.57
C GLY A 53 2.04 -14.33 -11.76
N GLU A 54 1.80 -15.62 -11.53
CA GLU A 54 1.83 -16.66 -12.58
C GLU A 54 0.52 -16.77 -13.38
N ASP A 55 -0.56 -16.13 -12.91
CA ASP A 55 -1.86 -16.16 -13.55
C ASP A 55 -1.90 -15.23 -14.77
N ARG A 56 -2.14 -15.79 -15.95
CA ARG A 56 -2.12 -15.07 -17.23
C ARG A 56 -3.44 -15.21 -17.96
N GLY A 57 -3.86 -14.12 -18.55
CA GLY A 57 -5.07 -14.05 -19.36
C GLY A 57 -5.94 -12.86 -18.97
N ARG A 58 -6.83 -12.50 -19.86
CA ARG A 58 -7.69 -11.32 -19.74
C ARG A 58 -8.57 -11.33 -18.47
N GLN A 59 -8.87 -12.50 -17.92
CA GLN A 59 -9.58 -12.65 -16.65
C GLN A 59 -8.76 -12.17 -15.44
N TYR A 60 -7.44 -12.07 -15.57
CA TYR A 60 -6.52 -11.59 -14.52
C TYR A 60 -6.10 -10.13 -14.72
N ARG A 61 -6.78 -9.39 -15.60
CA ARG A 61 -6.55 -7.95 -15.71
C ARG A 61 -6.92 -7.26 -14.41
N THR A 62 -6.11 -6.32 -14.02
CA THR A 62 -6.32 -5.57 -12.79
C THR A 62 -7.27 -4.41 -13.01
N GLY A 63 -8.24 -4.22 -12.12
CA GLY A 63 -9.18 -3.13 -12.22
C GLY A 63 -9.89 -2.81 -10.91
N MET A 64 -10.32 -1.58 -10.80
CA MET A 64 -11.18 -1.06 -9.72
C MET A 64 -12.52 -0.63 -10.35
N PHE A 65 -13.58 -1.34 -9.98
CA PHE A 65 -14.90 -1.14 -10.56
C PHE A 65 -15.77 -0.34 -9.59
N TYR A 66 -16.26 0.81 -10.02
CA TYR A 66 -17.01 1.74 -9.19
C TYR A 66 -18.52 1.68 -9.45
N THR A 67 -19.31 2.02 -8.46
CA THR A 67 -20.78 2.14 -8.53
C THR A 67 -21.26 3.58 -8.57
N ASP A 68 -20.38 4.54 -8.22
CA ASP A 68 -20.65 5.98 -8.27
C ASP A 68 -19.36 6.78 -8.58
N GLU A 69 -19.49 8.02 -9.02
CA GLU A 69 -18.38 8.87 -9.44
C GLU A 69 -17.47 9.31 -8.27
N THR A 70 -17.95 9.28 -7.04
CA THR A 70 -17.11 9.61 -5.87
C THR A 70 -16.07 8.51 -5.64
N GLN A 71 -16.43 7.25 -5.85
CA GLN A 71 -15.49 6.13 -5.82
C GLN A 71 -14.46 6.24 -6.95
N ARG A 72 -14.92 6.59 -8.17
CA ARG A 72 -14.02 6.79 -9.30
C ARG A 72 -12.94 7.83 -9.00
N ALA A 73 -13.34 8.96 -8.39
CA ALA A 73 -12.40 10.03 -8.03
C ALA A 73 -11.30 9.54 -7.08
N VAL A 74 -11.64 8.71 -6.09
CA VAL A 74 -10.67 8.11 -5.16
C VAL A 74 -9.69 7.19 -5.88
N TYR A 75 -10.20 6.33 -6.79
CA TYR A 75 -9.36 5.40 -7.55
C TYR A 75 -8.39 6.12 -8.48
N VAL A 76 -8.87 7.14 -9.19
CA VAL A 76 -8.04 7.95 -10.10
C VAL A 76 -6.94 8.67 -9.32
N ALA A 77 -7.28 9.33 -8.20
CA ALA A 77 -6.31 10.04 -7.36
C ALA A 77 -5.20 9.11 -6.83
N ALA A 78 -5.55 7.88 -6.43
CA ALA A 78 -4.56 6.90 -5.99
C ALA A 78 -3.61 6.46 -7.12
N LEU A 79 -4.12 6.30 -8.35
CA LEU A 79 -3.28 5.97 -9.51
C LEU A 79 -2.40 7.15 -9.95
N GLU A 80 -2.88 8.38 -9.83
CA GLU A 80 -2.06 9.59 -10.06
C GLU A 80 -0.90 9.66 -9.07
N GLN A 81 -1.15 9.43 -7.78
CA GLN A 81 -0.10 9.33 -6.76
C GLN A 81 0.93 8.23 -7.08
N LEU A 82 0.49 7.10 -7.62
CA LEU A 82 1.40 6.02 -8.03
C LEU A 82 2.32 6.45 -9.18
N VAL A 83 1.78 7.19 -10.18
CA VAL A 83 2.56 7.73 -11.31
C VAL A 83 3.61 8.73 -10.84
N ASP A 84 3.28 9.59 -9.86
CA ASP A 84 4.23 10.54 -9.29
C ASP A 84 5.43 9.85 -8.61
N ARG A 85 5.22 8.64 -8.09
CA ARG A 85 6.27 7.83 -7.44
C ARG A 85 7.07 6.97 -8.40
N GLN A 86 6.43 6.52 -9.48
CA GLN A 86 7.04 5.62 -10.47
C GLN A 86 6.64 6.08 -11.87
N PRO A 87 7.59 6.46 -12.72
CA PRO A 87 7.31 7.07 -14.02
C PRO A 87 6.74 6.07 -15.06
N GLN A 88 6.19 4.95 -14.60
CA GLN A 88 5.53 3.95 -15.42
C GLN A 88 4.01 4.12 -15.32
N ARG A 89 3.32 4.05 -16.46
CA ARG A 89 1.87 4.14 -16.50
C ARG A 89 1.23 2.85 -15.95
N PRO A 90 0.38 2.95 -14.92
CA PRO A 90 -0.36 1.79 -14.41
C PRO A 90 -1.29 1.19 -15.47
N ALA A 91 -1.39 -0.14 -15.48
CA ALA A 91 -2.32 -0.90 -16.32
C ALA A 91 -3.68 -1.16 -15.63
N VAL A 92 -3.88 -0.62 -14.45
CA VAL A 92 -5.11 -0.78 -13.66
C VAL A 92 -6.27 -0.05 -14.31
N LEU A 93 -7.34 -0.78 -14.61
CA LEU A 93 -8.57 -0.22 -15.16
C LEU A 93 -9.39 0.47 -14.06
N VAL A 94 -10.01 1.61 -14.40
CA VAL A 94 -11.00 2.27 -13.55
C VAL A 94 -12.28 2.41 -14.37
N GLU A 95 -13.25 1.53 -14.13
CA GLU A 95 -14.45 1.41 -14.94
C GLU A 95 -15.73 1.32 -14.09
N PRO A 96 -16.89 1.76 -14.60
CA PRO A 96 -18.16 1.54 -13.92
C PRO A 96 -18.45 0.04 -13.82
N LEU A 97 -18.93 -0.40 -12.65
CA LEU A 97 -19.41 -1.76 -12.46
C LEU A 97 -20.69 -1.99 -13.27
N ARG A 98 -20.63 -2.75 -14.34
CA ARG A 98 -21.77 -3.04 -15.22
C ARG A 98 -22.52 -4.31 -14.83
N ASN A 99 -21.80 -5.31 -14.39
CA ASN A 99 -22.36 -6.60 -13.98
C ASN A 99 -21.42 -7.29 -12.98
N PHE A 100 -22.01 -8.15 -12.14
CA PHE A 100 -21.29 -8.88 -11.12
C PHE A 100 -21.95 -10.25 -10.94
N TYR A 101 -21.18 -11.31 -11.10
CA TYR A 101 -21.66 -12.68 -11.01
C TYR A 101 -20.93 -13.41 -9.87
N PRO A 102 -21.65 -13.94 -8.86
CA PRO A 102 -21.01 -14.76 -7.83
C PRO A 102 -20.29 -15.95 -8.44
N ALA A 103 -19.08 -16.21 -7.98
CA ALA A 103 -18.36 -17.45 -8.29
C ALA A 103 -19.02 -18.64 -7.60
N GLU A 104 -18.74 -19.84 -8.09
CA GLU A 104 -19.22 -21.10 -7.50
C GLU A 104 -18.74 -21.24 -6.05
N ALA A 105 -19.52 -21.98 -5.24
CA ALA A 105 -19.29 -22.11 -3.81
C ALA A 105 -17.86 -22.57 -3.43
N HIS A 106 -17.22 -23.38 -4.27
CA HIS A 106 -15.86 -23.88 -4.02
C HIS A 106 -14.76 -22.83 -4.26
N HIS A 107 -15.08 -21.69 -4.91
CA HIS A 107 -14.19 -20.54 -5.06
C HIS A 107 -14.37 -19.51 -3.94
N GLN A 108 -15.47 -19.60 -3.16
CA GLN A 108 -15.69 -18.71 -2.04
C GLN A 108 -14.82 -19.14 -0.86
N ASP A 109 -14.20 -18.17 -0.16
CA ASP A 109 -13.33 -18.42 0.99
C ASP A 109 -12.23 -19.47 0.69
N TYR A 110 -11.69 -19.46 -0.55
CA TYR A 110 -10.83 -20.53 -1.08
C TYR A 110 -9.65 -20.84 -0.17
N LEU A 111 -8.90 -19.82 0.31
CA LEU A 111 -7.75 -20.04 1.18
C LEU A 111 -8.13 -20.45 2.61
N VAL A 112 -9.32 -20.12 3.07
CA VAL A 112 -9.84 -20.61 4.36
C VAL A 112 -10.11 -22.11 4.27
N ASN A 113 -10.72 -22.54 3.15
CA ASN A 113 -11.06 -23.94 2.90
C ASN A 113 -9.84 -24.75 2.43
N ASN A 114 -8.84 -24.12 1.85
CA ASN A 114 -7.61 -24.71 1.31
C ASN A 114 -6.36 -23.92 1.80
N PRO A 115 -5.92 -24.10 3.06
CA PRO A 115 -4.82 -23.33 3.63
C PRO A 115 -3.48 -23.46 2.89
N GLY A 116 -3.28 -24.54 2.12
CA GLY A 116 -2.13 -24.76 1.24
C GLY A 116 -2.40 -24.44 -0.23
N GLY A 117 -3.56 -23.84 -0.54
CA GLY A 117 -3.95 -23.49 -1.90
C GLY A 117 -3.08 -22.38 -2.50
N TYR A 118 -3.01 -22.33 -3.82
CA TYR A 118 -2.30 -21.30 -4.54
C TYR A 118 -3.00 -19.94 -4.41
N CYS A 119 -2.22 -18.90 -4.18
CA CYS A 119 -2.61 -17.49 -4.29
C CYS A 119 -1.48 -16.71 -4.93
N HIS A 120 -1.78 -15.87 -5.91
CA HIS A 120 -0.80 -14.98 -6.53
C HIS A 120 -0.28 -13.89 -5.56
N VAL A 121 -1.04 -13.58 -4.50
CA VAL A 121 -0.59 -12.65 -3.45
C VAL A 121 0.31 -13.40 -2.46
N PRO A 122 1.60 -13.07 -2.34
CA PRO A 122 2.51 -13.73 -1.41
C PRO A 122 2.05 -13.54 0.05
N ILE A 123 2.21 -14.55 0.89
CA ILE A 123 1.90 -14.48 2.33
C ILE A 123 2.61 -13.28 3.00
N ALA A 124 3.85 -13.00 2.59
CA ALA A 124 4.60 -11.85 3.07
C ALA A 124 3.91 -10.51 2.73
N ALA A 125 3.30 -10.38 1.56
CA ALA A 125 2.54 -9.19 1.19
C ALA A 125 1.29 -9.03 2.07
N ILE A 126 0.57 -10.12 2.37
CA ILE A 126 -0.57 -10.11 3.29
C ILE A 126 -0.14 -9.66 4.70
N ALA A 127 0.98 -10.18 5.20
CA ALA A 127 1.52 -9.78 6.50
C ALA A 127 1.93 -8.29 6.52
N ASN A 128 2.54 -7.79 5.43
CA ASN A 128 2.85 -6.38 5.27
C ASN A 128 1.61 -5.49 5.29
N VAL A 129 0.58 -5.84 4.55
CA VAL A 129 -0.69 -5.11 4.53
C VAL A 129 -1.29 -5.01 5.93
N LYS A 130 -1.36 -6.12 6.68
CA LYS A 130 -1.86 -6.12 8.06
C LYS A 130 -1.07 -5.17 8.97
N ARG A 131 0.25 -5.09 8.81
CA ARG A 131 1.11 -4.20 9.59
C ARG A 131 0.94 -2.74 9.19
N ARG A 132 0.82 -2.47 7.88
CA ARG A 132 0.79 -1.12 7.30
C ARG A 132 -0.60 -0.50 7.23
N GLN A 133 -1.67 -1.28 7.34
CA GLN A 133 -3.05 -0.80 7.15
C GLN A 133 -3.40 0.44 7.98
N LYS A 134 -2.87 0.54 9.21
CA LYS A 134 -3.09 1.69 10.10
C LYS A 134 -2.43 2.98 9.57
N TYR A 135 -1.39 2.84 8.77
CA TYR A 135 -0.53 3.96 8.34
C TYR A 135 -0.48 4.13 6.82
N VAL A 136 -1.18 3.30 6.04
CA VAL A 136 -1.04 3.27 4.59
C VAL A 136 -1.28 4.65 3.96
N GLU A 137 -2.29 5.38 4.40
CA GLU A 137 -2.56 6.72 3.87
C GLU A 137 -1.40 7.69 4.16
N ARG A 138 -0.87 7.70 5.38
CA ARG A 138 0.29 8.52 5.74
C ARG A 138 1.53 8.15 4.94
N ILE A 139 1.79 6.85 4.74
CA ILE A 139 2.91 6.39 3.92
C ILE A 139 2.76 6.87 2.47
N TRP A 140 1.54 6.84 1.94
CA TRP A 140 1.26 7.32 0.58
C TRP A 140 1.27 8.85 0.46
N ASP A 141 1.08 9.59 1.55
CA ASP A 141 1.17 11.05 1.59
C ASP A 141 2.60 11.59 1.76
N LEU A 142 3.59 10.72 2.02
CA LEU A 142 5.00 11.10 2.10
C LEU A 142 5.50 11.66 0.76
N THR A 143 6.39 12.65 0.83
CA THR A 143 7.18 13.07 -0.35
C THR A 143 8.08 11.93 -0.83
N LEU A 144 8.62 12.04 -2.03
CA LEU A 144 9.54 11.01 -2.56
C LEU A 144 10.77 10.82 -1.66
N GLU A 145 11.33 11.90 -1.12
CA GLU A 145 12.47 11.85 -0.22
C GLU A 145 12.11 11.22 1.13
N GLN A 146 11.03 11.66 1.75
CA GLN A 146 10.51 11.07 2.99
C GLN A 146 10.21 9.57 2.83
N PHE A 147 9.61 9.17 1.70
CA PHE A 147 9.37 7.77 1.40
C PHE A 147 10.68 6.99 1.22
N ALA A 148 11.65 7.53 0.49
CA ALA A 148 12.95 6.88 0.29
C ALA A 148 13.67 6.67 1.63
N VAL A 149 13.69 7.66 2.50
CA VAL A 149 14.33 7.59 3.82
C VAL A 149 13.60 6.60 4.74
N THR A 150 12.28 6.74 4.89
CA THR A 150 11.52 5.97 5.89
C THR A 150 11.16 4.56 5.46
N GLN A 151 11.03 4.28 4.14
CA GLN A 151 10.59 2.99 3.62
C GLN A 151 11.70 2.21 2.89
N ASN A 152 12.71 2.90 2.35
CA ASN A 152 13.77 2.28 1.55
C ASN A 152 15.18 2.46 2.15
N ALA A 153 15.27 2.93 3.41
CA ALA A 153 16.52 3.15 4.13
C ALA A 153 17.52 4.03 3.34
N ALA A 154 17.02 5.04 2.63
CA ALA A 154 17.84 6.08 2.02
C ALA A 154 18.29 7.09 3.09
N THR A 155 19.18 7.98 2.72
CA THR A 155 19.69 9.06 3.59
C THR A 155 19.47 10.41 2.91
N GLU A 156 18.99 11.39 3.65
CA GLU A 156 18.90 12.78 3.22
C GLU A 156 20.28 13.39 2.99
N ARG A 157 20.35 14.48 2.21
CA ARG A 157 21.61 15.21 2.02
C ARG A 157 22.02 15.90 3.32
N PRO A 158 23.31 15.85 3.70
CA PRO A 158 23.80 16.55 4.89
C PRO A 158 23.65 18.07 4.70
N PHE A 159 23.35 18.78 5.78
CA PHE A 159 23.22 20.26 5.86
C PHE A 159 22.08 20.86 5.01
N VAL A 160 21.12 20.05 4.54
CA VAL A 160 20.01 20.52 3.69
C VAL A 160 18.65 20.05 4.22
N ASN A 161 18.61 19.20 5.24
CA ASN A 161 17.38 18.70 5.83
C ASN A 161 16.72 19.72 6.78
N GLU A 162 15.40 19.62 6.93
CA GLU A 162 14.55 20.55 7.63
C GLU A 162 14.93 20.73 9.11
N TYR A 163 15.44 19.70 9.75
CA TYR A 163 15.64 19.66 11.20
C TYR A 163 17.10 19.73 11.66
N ASP A 164 18.08 19.90 10.75
CA ASP A 164 19.48 19.97 11.14
C ASP A 164 19.75 21.18 12.06
N GLU A 165 19.32 22.37 11.62
CA GLU A 165 19.49 23.62 12.37
C GLU A 165 18.31 23.99 13.28
N GLU A 166 17.27 23.13 13.40
CA GLU A 166 16.09 23.39 14.22
C GLU A 166 16.38 23.03 15.69
N PHE A 167 16.43 24.04 16.57
CA PHE A 167 16.68 23.89 18.01
C PHE A 167 15.54 24.44 18.91
N GLU A 168 14.41 24.83 18.33
CA GLU A 168 13.27 25.28 19.11
C GLU A 168 12.72 24.16 20.03
N PRO A 169 12.13 24.53 21.17
CA PRO A 169 11.57 23.55 22.09
C PRO A 169 10.47 22.71 21.43
N GLY A 170 10.69 21.39 21.37
CA GLY A 170 9.74 20.48 20.73
C GLY A 170 10.04 19.02 20.94
N ILE A 171 9.20 18.19 20.35
CA ILE A 171 9.32 16.72 20.30
C ILE A 171 9.42 16.31 18.84
N TYR A 172 10.45 15.55 18.51
CA TYR A 172 10.62 14.94 17.20
C TYR A 172 9.83 13.62 17.19
N VAL A 173 8.96 13.48 16.18
CA VAL A 173 8.06 12.33 16.08
C VAL A 173 8.31 11.59 14.76
N ASP A 174 8.01 10.29 14.74
CA ASP A 174 7.99 9.54 13.50
C ASP A 174 6.89 10.08 12.58
N ILE A 175 7.24 10.39 11.34
CA ILE A 175 6.32 11.04 10.39
C ILE A 175 5.14 10.15 9.98
N VAL A 176 5.28 8.84 10.08
CA VAL A 176 4.25 7.86 9.72
C VAL A 176 3.37 7.52 10.91
N SER A 177 3.96 7.11 12.04
CA SER A 177 3.22 6.67 13.20
C SER A 177 2.78 7.83 14.11
N GLY A 178 3.56 8.92 14.14
CA GLY A 178 3.40 10.03 15.08
C GLY A 178 3.96 9.70 16.45
N GLU A 179 4.70 8.60 16.60
CA GLU A 179 5.31 8.23 17.89
C GLU A 179 6.42 9.21 18.24
N PRO A 180 6.49 9.68 19.53
CA PRO A 180 7.54 10.58 19.98
C PRO A 180 8.86 9.84 20.08
N LEU A 181 9.89 10.28 19.33
CA LEU A 181 11.19 9.63 19.26
C LEU A 181 12.25 10.36 20.11
N PHE A 182 12.36 11.70 19.92
CA PHE A 182 13.39 12.49 20.55
C PHE A 182 12.84 13.81 21.12
N SER A 183 13.51 14.33 22.14
CA SER A 183 13.27 15.68 22.67
C SER A 183 14.32 16.68 22.17
N SER A 184 13.92 17.91 21.84
CA SER A 184 14.85 18.99 21.54
C SER A 184 15.86 19.27 22.65
N ARG A 185 15.56 18.90 23.91
CA ARG A 185 16.47 19.02 25.06
C ARG A 185 17.67 18.09 24.97
N ASP A 186 17.54 16.99 24.24
CA ASP A 186 18.58 15.98 24.04
C ASP A 186 19.28 16.15 22.68
N LYS A 187 18.88 17.17 21.87
CA LYS A 187 19.51 17.51 20.60
C LYS A 187 20.82 18.28 20.83
N PHE A 188 21.79 18.00 20.00
CA PHE A 188 23.08 18.73 19.98
C PHE A 188 23.58 18.90 18.55
N ASP A 189 24.40 19.92 18.33
CA ASP A 189 25.11 20.12 17.07
C ASP A 189 26.30 19.16 17.01
N SER A 190 26.21 18.18 16.14
CA SER A 190 27.29 17.21 15.88
C SER A 190 28.22 17.62 14.74
N GLY A 191 27.84 18.65 13.96
CA GLY A 191 28.55 19.06 12.75
C GLY A 191 28.48 18.06 11.60
N CYS A 192 27.66 17.00 11.69
CA CYS A 192 27.54 15.97 10.65
C CYS A 192 26.55 16.31 9.54
N GLY A 193 25.72 17.35 9.74
CA GLY A 193 24.72 17.80 8.77
C GLY A 193 23.39 17.07 8.88
N TRP A 194 23.14 16.35 9.98
CA TRP A 194 21.87 15.71 10.32
C TRP A 194 21.53 15.95 11.80
N PRO A 195 20.24 15.98 12.16
CA PRO A 195 19.81 16.09 13.55
C PRO A 195 20.43 14.98 14.41
N ALA A 196 21.15 15.38 15.47
CA ALA A 196 21.79 14.45 16.39
C ALA A 196 21.20 14.58 17.80
N PHE A 197 20.99 13.45 18.46
CA PHE A 197 20.39 13.37 19.80
C PHE A 197 21.22 12.47 20.69
N SER A 198 21.36 12.87 21.97
CA SER A 198 22.13 12.09 22.95
C SER A 198 21.40 10.84 23.45
N ARG A 199 20.07 10.82 23.33
CA ARG A 199 19.22 9.66 23.72
C ARG A 199 17.81 9.81 23.15
N PRO A 200 17.08 8.70 22.94
CA PRO A 200 15.64 8.71 22.66
C PRO A 200 14.82 9.07 23.92
N ILE A 201 13.55 9.41 23.74
CA ILE A 201 12.59 9.67 24.83
C ILE A 201 12.39 8.41 25.68
N ALA A 202 12.31 7.23 25.04
CA ALA A 202 12.27 5.94 25.74
C ALA A 202 13.17 4.95 24.98
N GLY A 203 13.92 4.13 25.74
CA GLY A 203 14.95 3.25 25.17
C GLY A 203 14.43 2.06 24.38
N ASP A 204 13.13 1.75 24.49
CA ASP A 204 12.45 0.66 23.76
C ASP A 204 11.75 1.12 22.48
N LEU A 205 11.76 2.43 22.19
CA LEU A 205 11.16 2.99 20.97
C LEU A 205 11.99 2.75 19.71
N LEU A 206 13.29 2.55 19.85
CA LEU A 206 14.21 2.41 18.74
C LEU A 206 14.88 1.03 18.77
N THR A 207 15.04 0.44 17.61
CA THR A 207 15.87 -0.74 17.42
C THR A 207 17.13 -0.34 16.65
N GLU A 208 18.29 -0.61 17.23
CA GLU A 208 19.57 -0.35 16.58
C GLU A 208 19.95 -1.51 15.66
N HIS A 209 20.38 -1.17 14.46
CA HIS A 209 20.92 -2.12 13.49
C HIS A 209 22.26 -1.61 12.98
N GLU A 210 23.21 -2.50 12.82
CA GLU A 210 24.51 -2.18 12.22
C GLU A 210 24.32 -1.92 10.72
N ASP A 211 24.81 -0.77 10.23
CA ASP A 211 24.78 -0.44 8.80
C ASP A 211 26.10 -0.87 8.14
N HIS A 212 26.04 -1.95 7.38
CA HIS A 212 27.19 -2.49 6.66
C HIS A 212 27.48 -1.81 5.30
N ARG A 213 26.77 -0.71 4.98
CA ARG A 213 26.91 0.01 3.71
C ARG A 213 27.89 1.18 3.76
N ILE A 214 28.53 1.42 4.91
CA ILE A 214 29.54 2.46 5.13
C ILE A 214 30.93 1.84 5.14
#